data_2d278cd28b2345c0086db38ec8e70fa9
#
_entry.id   2d278cd28b2345c0086db38ec8e70fa9
#
_cell.length_a   1.000
_cell.length_b   1.000
_cell.length_c   1.000
_cell.angle_alpha   90.00
_cell.angle_beta   90.00
_cell.angle_gamma   90.00
#
_symmetry.space_group_name_H-M   'P 1'
#
loop_
_entity.id
_entity.type
_entity.pdbx_description
1 polymer ?
#
loop_
_entity_poly.entity_id
_entity_poly.type
_entity_poly.pdbx_seq_one_letter_code
_entity_poly.pdbx_strand_id
1 'polypeptide(L)' 'YLAREILNNPLFAELCERIEKDAVDRCVAANYADHEARLTAAADIRAIRTFRQNCEAILRNNPATKAAPA' A
#
# COMPACT_ATOMS: atom_id res chain seq x y z
N TYR A 1 -15.25 -5.88 8.75
CA TYR A 1 -16.17 -5.67 7.64
C TYR A 1 -15.69 -4.57 6.71
N LEU A 2 -15.44 -3.40 7.26
CA LEU A 2 -14.97 -2.29 6.45
C LEU A 2 -13.62 -2.60 5.80
N ALA A 3 -12.71 -3.21 6.56
CA ALA A 3 -11.41 -3.57 6.03
C ALA A 3 -11.53 -4.55 4.87
N ARG A 4 -12.42 -5.54 4.98
CA ARG A 4 -12.63 -6.50 3.92
C ARG A 4 -13.24 -5.83 2.68
N GLU A 5 -14.21 -4.94 2.88
CA GLU A 5 -14.82 -4.23 1.78
C GLU A 5 -13.79 -3.38 1.03
N ILE A 6 -12.91 -2.70 1.77
CA ILE A 6 -11.87 -1.88 1.17
C ILE A 6 -10.90 -2.76 0.38
N LEU A 7 -10.42 -3.85 0.97
CA LEU A 7 -9.44 -4.71 0.31
C LEU A 7 -10.01 -5.44 -0.90
N ASN A 8 -11.32 -5.71 -0.89
CA ASN A 8 -11.97 -6.38 -2.01
C ASN A 8 -12.46 -5.40 -3.08
N ASN A 9 -12.36 -4.10 -2.83
CA ASN A 9 -12.77 -3.11 -3.80
C ASN A 9 -11.70 -2.97 -4.88
N PRO A 10 -12.04 -3.21 -6.16
CA PRO A 10 -11.06 -3.09 -7.24
C PRO A 10 -10.42 -1.72 -7.32
N LEU A 11 -11.17 -0.67 -6.96
CA LEU A 11 -10.66 0.69 -6.96
C LEU A 11 -9.54 0.86 -5.95
N PHE A 12 -9.68 0.26 -4.76
CA PHE A 12 -8.63 0.34 -3.75
C PHE A 12 -7.33 -0.27 -4.27
N ALA A 13 -7.41 -1.47 -4.83
CA ALA A 13 -6.24 -2.16 -5.37
C ALA A 13 -5.59 -1.35 -6.48
N GLU A 14 -6.42 -0.81 -7.39
CA GLU A 14 -5.92 -0.02 -8.50
C GLU A 14 -5.24 1.26 -8.03
N LEU A 15 -5.81 1.94 -7.04
CA LEU A 15 -5.21 3.16 -6.50
C LEU A 15 -3.88 2.88 -5.82
N CYS A 16 -3.81 1.81 -5.04
CA CYS A 16 -2.56 1.43 -4.38
C CYS A 16 -1.47 1.12 -5.40
N GLU A 17 -1.80 0.37 -6.43
CA GLU A 17 -0.86 0.05 -7.49
C GLU A 17 -0.40 1.29 -8.24
N ARG A 18 -1.32 2.21 -8.50
CA ARG A 18 -1.01 3.46 -9.19
C ARG A 18 -0.10 4.34 -8.35
N ILE A 19 -0.38 4.46 -7.05
CA ILE A 19 0.46 5.23 -6.14
C ILE A 19 1.87 4.65 -6.07
N GLU A 20 1.95 3.33 -5.93
CA GLU A 20 3.25 2.66 -5.87
C GLU A 20 4.02 2.82 -7.17
N LYS A 21 3.36 2.62 -8.31
CA LYS A 21 3.99 2.77 -9.61
C LYS A 21 4.48 4.19 -9.83
N ASP A 22 3.68 5.17 -9.47
CA ASP A 22 4.06 6.57 -9.59
C ASP A 22 5.31 6.87 -8.76
N ALA A 23 5.38 6.35 -7.54
CA ALA A 23 6.53 6.54 -6.68
C ALA A 23 7.78 5.85 -7.25
N VAL A 24 7.63 4.64 -7.79
CA VAL A 24 8.73 3.93 -8.44
C VAL A 24 9.22 4.72 -9.66
N ASP A 25 8.30 5.22 -10.48
CA ASP A 25 8.65 6.00 -11.66
C ASP A 25 9.40 7.27 -11.29
N ARG A 26 8.98 7.95 -10.22
CA ARG A 26 9.67 9.14 -9.72
C ARG A 26 11.08 8.80 -9.24
N CYS A 27 11.23 7.66 -8.58
CA CYS A 27 12.54 7.22 -8.10
C CYS A 27 13.48 6.96 -9.27
N VAL A 28 12.99 6.27 -10.29
CA VAL A 28 13.78 5.94 -11.48
C VAL A 28 14.13 7.19 -12.27
N ALA A 29 13.19 8.13 -12.37
CA ALA A 29 13.37 9.35 -13.15
C ALA A 29 14.21 10.40 -12.45
N ALA A 30 14.48 10.24 -11.14
CA ALA A 30 15.23 11.23 -10.39
C ALA A 30 16.63 11.42 -11.00
N ASN A 31 17.05 12.66 -11.06
CA ASN A 31 18.38 13.00 -11.55
C ASN A 31 19.44 12.26 -10.72
N TYR A 32 20.51 11.85 -11.36
CA TYR A 32 21.59 11.11 -10.73
C TYR A 32 22.05 11.77 -9.41
N ALA A 33 22.14 13.08 -9.38
CA ALA A 33 22.61 13.81 -8.20
C ALA A 33 21.49 14.13 -7.20
N ASP A 34 20.23 13.84 -7.52
CA ASP A 34 19.10 14.20 -6.68
C ASP A 34 18.75 13.07 -5.71
N HIS A 35 19.57 12.96 -4.68
CA HIS A 35 19.38 11.95 -3.65
C HIS A 35 18.08 12.18 -2.86
N GLU A 36 17.72 13.43 -2.64
CA GLU A 36 16.53 13.77 -1.86
C GLU A 36 15.26 13.29 -2.58
N ALA A 37 15.17 13.50 -3.88
CA ALA A 37 14.02 13.04 -4.65
C ALA A 37 13.89 11.52 -4.58
N ARG A 38 15.02 10.80 -4.68
CA ARG A 38 15.00 9.34 -4.56
C ARG A 38 14.58 8.88 -3.18
N LEU A 39 15.07 9.52 -2.14
CA LEU A 39 14.72 9.18 -0.77
C LEU A 39 13.24 9.42 -0.51
N THR A 40 12.70 10.53 -1.00
CA THR A 40 11.28 10.83 -0.86
C THR A 40 10.43 9.78 -1.59
N ALA A 41 10.79 9.45 -2.82
CA ALA A 41 10.06 8.44 -3.59
C ALA A 41 10.13 7.07 -2.90
N ALA A 42 11.30 6.69 -2.40
CA ALA A 42 11.45 5.43 -1.68
C ALA A 42 10.61 5.40 -0.40
N ALA A 43 10.52 6.53 0.29
CA ALA A 43 9.66 6.63 1.48
C ALA A 43 8.19 6.44 1.12
N ASP A 44 7.75 7.00 0.00
CA ASP A 44 6.38 6.84 -0.47
C ASP A 44 6.09 5.39 -0.83
N ILE A 45 7.02 4.70 -1.47
CA ILE A 45 6.88 3.28 -1.77
C ILE A 45 6.71 2.48 -0.48
N ARG A 46 7.56 2.72 0.51
CA ARG A 46 7.47 2.03 1.79
C ARG A 46 6.15 2.32 2.49
N ALA A 47 5.71 3.58 2.44
CA ALA A 47 4.46 3.98 3.08
C ALA A 47 3.25 3.25 2.50
N ILE A 48 3.14 3.18 1.17
CA ILE A 48 1.99 2.52 0.56
C ILE A 48 2.04 1.01 0.78
N ARG A 49 3.22 0.40 0.76
CA ARG A 49 3.35 -1.02 1.05
C ARG A 49 2.99 -1.33 2.49
N THR A 50 3.46 -0.51 3.43
CA THR A 50 3.13 -0.67 4.84
C THR A 50 1.63 -0.49 5.08
N PHE A 51 1.02 0.49 4.43
CA PHE A 51 -0.42 0.69 4.54
C PHE A 51 -1.19 -0.54 4.10
N ARG A 52 -0.84 -1.11 2.95
CA ARG A 52 -1.50 -2.31 2.44
C ARG A 52 -1.31 -3.49 3.38
N GLN A 53 -0.09 -3.68 3.88
CA GLN A 53 0.22 -4.75 4.83
C GLN A 53 -0.58 -4.60 6.12
N ASN A 54 -0.73 -3.37 6.61
CA ASN A 54 -1.50 -3.12 7.81
C ASN A 54 -2.99 -3.42 7.60
N CYS A 55 -3.53 -3.06 6.45
CA CYS A 55 -4.91 -3.39 6.12
C CYS A 55 -5.12 -4.91 6.10
N GLU A 56 -4.19 -5.62 5.48
CA GLU A 56 -4.25 -7.09 5.43
C GLU A 56 -4.11 -7.70 6.82
N ALA A 57 -3.23 -7.14 7.64
CA ALA A 57 -3.03 -7.62 9.01
C ALA A 57 -4.28 -7.42 9.85
N ILE A 58 -4.93 -6.27 9.72
CA ILE A 58 -6.19 -6.01 10.43
C ILE A 58 -7.24 -7.02 10.03
N LEU A 59 -7.36 -7.31 8.75
CA LEU A 59 -8.32 -8.28 8.26
C LEU A 59 -8.03 -9.68 8.82
N ARG A 60 -6.76 -10.11 8.80
CA ARG A 60 -6.37 -11.42 9.31
C ARG A 60 -6.61 -11.55 10.81
N ASN A 61 -6.41 -10.47 11.55
CA ASN A 61 -6.48 -10.48 13.01
C ASN A 61 -7.84 -10.04 13.55
N ASN A 62 -8.79 -9.74 12.69
CA ASN A 62 -10.11 -9.31 13.10
C ASN A 62 -10.84 -10.49 13.76
N PRO A 63 -11.28 -10.36 15.03
CA PRO A 63 -11.98 -11.45 15.72
C PRO A 63 -13.21 -11.95 14.96
N ALA A 64 -13.96 -11.07 14.34
CA ALA A 64 -15.14 -11.47 13.57
C ALA A 64 -14.75 -12.35 12.39
N THR A 65 -13.63 -12.05 11.74
CA THR A 65 -13.14 -12.86 10.63
C THR A 65 -12.68 -14.23 11.11
N LYS A 66 -11.97 -14.26 12.24
CA LYS A 66 -11.46 -15.51 12.80
C LYS A 66 -12.58 -16.39 13.33
N ALA A 67 -13.63 -15.79 13.86
CA ALA A 67 -14.73 -16.52 14.46
C ALA A 67 -15.74 -17.01 13.42
N ALA A 68 -15.72 -16.46 12.24
CA ALA A 68 -16.74 -16.74 11.24
C ALA A 68 -16.96 -18.20 10.94
N PRO A 69 -15.94 -19.03 10.85
CA PRO A 69 -16.12 -20.43 10.46
C PRO A 69 -16.66 -21.33 11.55
N ALA A 70 -16.89 -20.84 12.70
CA ALA A 70 -17.36 -21.67 13.81
C ALA A 70 -18.53 -22.57 13.44
#